data_963dd01e9cc14573e082bef1507c7dc0
#
_entry.id   963dd01e9cc14573e082bef1507c7dc0
#
_cell.length_a   1.000
_cell.length_b   1.000
_cell.length_c   1.000
_cell.angle_alpha   90.00
_cell.angle_beta   90.00
_cell.angle_gamma   90.00
#
_symmetry.space_group_name_H-M   'P 1'
#
loop_
_entity.id
_entity.type
_entity.pdbx_description
1 polymer ?
#
loop_
_entity_poly.entity_id
_entity_poly.type
_entity_poly.pdbx_seq_one_letter_code
_entity_poly.pdbx_strand_id
1 'polypeptide(L)'
;MAVKVHETGYGKWKVPVIIIAVIVVLSLAGTGILLSDSLGVSIEEGSKRIEVAEGDGTSSVAKLLKDNGIIKYPLLFKVQSKLGGYDGNFQPGAATIDDGMSYSDILNLII
;
A
#
# COMPACT_ATOMS: atom_id res chain seq x y z
N MET A 1 3.77 -29.08 -39.01
CA MET A 1 3.21 -28.90 -38.41
C MET A 1 2.95 -28.42 -37.87
N ALA A 2 2.84 -28.31 -37.90
CA ALA A 2 2.42 -27.90 -37.13
C ALA A 2 2.00 -28.19 -36.59
N VAL A 3 1.66 -28.79 -36.71
CA VAL A 3 1.14 -29.10 -36.06
C VAL A 3 1.27 -29.77 -35.52
N LYS A 4 1.41 -30.49 -35.84
CA LYS A 4 1.29 -31.13 -35.06
C LYS A 4 1.81 -30.77 -33.99
N VAL A 5 2.06 -30.24 -33.98
CA VAL A 5 2.15 -29.79 -32.93
C VAL A 5 1.25 -29.24 -32.40
N HIS A 6 0.35 -29.53 -32.94
CA HIS A 6 -0.63 -29.10 -32.51
C HIS A 6 -1.36 -29.68 -31.75
N GLU A 7 -1.65 -30.45 -32.04
CA GLU A 7 -2.63 -30.84 -31.26
C GLU A 7 -2.17 -30.98 -29.90
N THR A 8 -1.17 -31.50 -29.66
CA THR A 8 -0.61 -31.54 -28.35
C THR A 8 -0.12 -30.24 -27.86
N GLY A 9 0.37 -29.43 -28.78
CA GLY A 9 0.81 -28.11 -28.47
C GLY A 9 -0.29 -27.22 -27.92
N TYR A 10 -1.50 -27.47 -28.38
CA TYR A 10 -2.63 -26.70 -27.92
C TYR A 10 -2.89 -26.85 -26.42
N GLY A 11 -2.81 -28.04 -25.88
CA GLY A 11 -2.94 -28.27 -24.45
C GLY A 11 -1.82 -27.60 -23.65
N LYS A 12 -0.61 -27.61 -24.18
CA LYS A 12 0.51 -26.97 -23.53
C LYS A 12 0.35 -25.46 -23.46
N TRP A 13 -0.29 -24.87 -24.43
CA TRP A 13 -0.55 -23.45 -24.45
C TRP A 13 -1.54 -23.01 -23.40
N LYS A 14 -2.58 -23.79 -23.18
CA LYS A 14 -3.64 -23.42 -22.26
C LYS A 14 -3.18 -23.31 -20.82
N VAL A 15 -2.33 -24.22 -20.37
CA VAL A 15 -1.89 -24.23 -18.98
C VAL A 15 -1.12 -22.95 -18.62
N PRO A 16 -0.08 -22.54 -19.37
CA PRO A 16 0.62 -21.31 -19.01
C PRO A 16 -0.24 -20.06 -19.17
N VAL A 17 -1.15 -20.04 -20.14
CA VAL A 17 -2.06 -18.90 -20.31
C VAL A 17 -3.00 -18.77 -19.13
N ILE A 18 -3.54 -19.87 -18.64
CA ILE A 18 -4.42 -19.88 -17.48
C ILE A 18 -3.68 -19.42 -16.23
N ILE A 19 -2.45 -19.89 -16.03
CA ILE A 19 -1.62 -19.52 -14.89
C ILE A 19 -1.35 -18.02 -14.91
N ILE A 20 -0.98 -17.47 -16.06
CA ILE A 20 -0.72 -16.04 -16.21
C ILE A 20 -1.98 -15.23 -15.91
N ALA A 21 -3.13 -15.67 -16.43
CA ALA A 21 -4.39 -15.00 -16.17
C ALA A 21 -4.74 -14.99 -14.69
N VAL A 22 -4.54 -16.10 -13.99
CA VAL A 22 -4.78 -16.17 -12.55
C VAL A 22 -3.86 -15.24 -11.79
N ILE A 23 -2.58 -15.22 -12.14
CA ILE A 23 -1.62 -14.31 -11.50
C ILE A 23 -2.02 -12.85 -11.69
N VAL A 24 -2.43 -12.47 -12.90
CA VAL A 24 -2.87 -11.11 -13.19
C VAL A 24 -4.09 -10.75 -12.36
N VAL A 25 -5.08 -11.64 -12.29
CA VAL A 25 -6.30 -11.39 -11.50
C VAL A 25 -5.96 -11.24 -10.02
N LEU A 26 -5.13 -12.12 -9.48
CA LEU A 26 -4.74 -12.04 -8.08
C LEU A 26 -3.93 -10.77 -7.79
N SER A 27 -3.08 -10.37 -8.72
CA SER A 27 -2.30 -9.13 -8.58
C SER A 27 -3.20 -7.90 -8.56
N LEU A 28 -4.18 -7.86 -9.44
CA LEU A 28 -5.13 -6.74 -9.49
C LEU A 28 -5.98 -6.68 -8.23
N ALA A 29 -6.45 -7.82 -7.73
CA ALA A 29 -7.23 -7.88 -6.51
C ALA A 29 -6.39 -7.44 -5.32
N GLY A 30 -5.15 -7.92 -5.21
CA GLY A 30 -4.24 -7.53 -4.15
C GLY A 30 -3.91 -6.04 -4.19
N THR A 31 -3.69 -5.50 -5.38
CA THR A 31 -3.44 -4.06 -5.55
C THR A 31 -4.66 -3.25 -5.12
N GLY A 32 -5.87 -3.72 -5.44
CA GLY A 32 -7.09 -3.05 -5.03
C GLY A 32 -7.25 -2.97 -3.52
N ILE A 33 -6.91 -4.04 -2.81
CA ILE A 33 -6.96 -4.07 -1.34
C ILE A 33 -5.94 -3.09 -0.74
N LEU A 34 -4.71 -3.08 -1.25
CA LEU A 34 -3.67 -2.16 -0.78
C LEU A 34 -4.05 -0.71 -1.03
N LEU A 35 -4.55 -0.41 -2.23
CA LEU A 35 -4.94 0.95 -2.59
C LEU A 35 -6.16 1.41 -1.78
N SER A 36 -7.06 0.51 -1.43
CA SER A 36 -8.23 0.85 -0.63
C SER A 36 -7.84 1.50 0.69
N ASP A 37 -6.87 0.91 1.40
CA ASP A 37 -6.39 1.51 2.66
C ASP A 37 -5.61 2.79 2.42
N SER A 38 -4.78 2.83 1.37
CA SER A 38 -3.97 4.01 1.07
C SER A 38 -4.81 5.21 0.64
N LEU A 39 -6.00 4.98 0.10
CA LEU A 39 -6.92 6.04 -0.32
C LEU A 39 -7.83 6.52 0.81
N GLY A 40 -7.99 5.73 1.86
CA GLY A 40 -8.79 6.14 3.00
C GLY A 40 -8.62 5.16 4.15
N VAL A 41 -7.95 5.58 5.23
CA VAL A 41 -7.75 4.75 6.40
C VAL A 41 -9.05 4.61 7.17
N SER A 42 -9.19 3.49 7.90
CA SER A 42 -10.37 3.24 8.72
C SER A 42 -10.01 3.40 10.19
N ILE A 43 -10.63 4.36 10.85
CA ILE A 43 -10.44 4.61 12.29
C ILE A 43 -11.80 4.54 12.96
N GLU A 44 -12.00 3.51 13.80
CA GLU A 44 -13.30 3.28 14.45
C GLU A 44 -13.73 4.45 15.31
N GLU A 45 -12.79 5.09 15.98
CA GLU A 45 -13.09 6.24 16.86
C GLU A 45 -13.33 7.53 16.07
N GLY A 46 -13.23 7.50 14.75
CA GLY A 46 -13.38 8.68 13.90
C GLY A 46 -12.11 9.50 13.75
N SER A 47 -11.21 9.45 14.70
CA SER A 47 -9.91 10.10 14.63
C SER A 47 -8.96 9.48 15.62
N LYS A 48 -7.65 9.67 15.40
CA LYS A 48 -6.63 9.20 16.32
C LYS A 48 -5.47 10.20 16.34
N ARG A 49 -5.02 10.51 17.53
CA ARG A 49 -3.88 11.41 17.71
C ARG A 49 -2.59 10.60 17.75
N ILE A 50 -1.60 11.08 17.05
CA ILE A 50 -0.25 10.53 17.09
C ILE A 50 0.72 11.65 17.44
N GLU A 51 1.91 11.26 17.88
CA GLU A 51 2.97 12.19 18.19
C GLU A 51 4.24 11.76 17.46
N VAL A 52 4.75 12.63 16.60
CA VAL A 52 5.98 12.39 15.86
C VAL A 52 7.11 12.95 16.70
N ALA A 53 8.09 12.11 17.02
CA ALA A 53 9.24 12.53 17.80
C ALA A 53 10.27 13.19 16.91
N GLU A 54 11.06 14.09 17.49
CA GLU A 54 12.14 14.73 16.77
C GLU A 54 13.11 13.68 16.25
N GLY A 55 13.47 13.78 14.98
CA GLY A 55 14.37 12.84 14.34
C GLY A 55 13.72 11.57 13.81
N ASP A 56 12.39 11.42 13.95
CA ASP A 56 11.69 10.27 13.39
C ASP A 56 11.79 10.28 11.87
N GLY A 57 12.23 9.16 11.32
CA GLY A 57 12.24 8.95 9.88
C GLY A 57 10.99 8.24 9.41
N THR A 58 10.91 7.97 8.11
CA THR A 58 9.76 7.35 7.49
C THR A 58 9.43 5.99 8.11
N SER A 59 10.44 5.17 8.39
CA SER A 59 10.21 3.85 9.01
C SER A 59 9.61 3.96 10.39
N SER A 60 10.08 4.91 11.20
CA SER A 60 9.55 5.14 12.53
C SER A 60 8.11 5.63 12.49
N VAL A 61 7.82 6.55 11.58
CA VAL A 61 6.45 7.06 11.41
C VAL A 61 5.52 5.97 10.90
N ALA A 62 5.94 5.19 9.93
CA ALA A 62 5.14 4.08 9.41
C ALA A 62 4.83 3.06 10.51
N LYS A 63 5.81 2.75 11.35
CA LYS A 63 5.61 1.85 12.47
C LYS A 63 4.65 2.43 13.51
N LEU A 64 4.80 3.70 13.81
CA LEU A 64 3.91 4.41 14.74
C LEU A 64 2.46 4.36 14.26
N LEU A 65 2.23 4.63 12.99
CA LEU A 65 0.88 4.59 12.41
C LEU A 65 0.33 3.16 12.41
N LYS A 66 1.15 2.18 12.09
CA LYS A 66 0.74 0.78 12.11
C LYS A 66 0.41 0.32 13.52
N ASP A 67 1.25 0.64 14.50
CA ASP A 67 1.07 0.23 15.90
C ASP A 67 -0.19 0.87 16.51
N ASN A 68 -0.58 2.03 16.02
CA ASN A 68 -1.80 2.70 16.46
C ASN A 68 -3.03 2.26 15.67
N GLY A 69 -2.88 1.32 14.77
CA GLY A 69 -3.98 0.78 13.99
C GLY A 69 -4.52 1.73 12.92
N ILE A 70 -3.75 2.76 12.56
CA ILE A 70 -4.18 3.76 11.58
C ILE A 70 -3.99 3.24 10.17
N ILE A 71 -2.81 2.67 9.86
CA ILE A 71 -2.52 2.12 8.54
C ILE A 71 -2.36 0.61 8.62
N LYS A 72 -2.69 -0.08 7.53
CA LYS A 72 -2.55 -1.53 7.43
C LYS A 72 -1.26 -1.94 6.74
N TYR A 73 -0.73 -1.10 5.87
CA TYR A 73 0.38 -1.44 4.99
C TYR A 73 1.53 -0.43 5.12
N PRO A 74 2.36 -0.59 6.16
CA PRO A 74 3.46 0.36 6.39
C PRO A 74 4.46 0.41 5.24
N LEU A 75 4.67 -0.71 4.52
CA LEU A 75 5.57 -0.72 3.38
C LEU A 75 5.04 0.19 2.26
N LEU A 76 3.75 0.15 1.99
CA LEU A 76 3.13 1.01 0.99
C LEU A 76 3.25 2.48 1.40
N PHE A 77 3.05 2.78 2.67
CA PHE A 77 3.23 4.12 3.20
C PHE A 77 4.66 4.62 2.96
N LYS A 78 5.65 3.76 3.23
CA LYS A 78 7.06 4.11 3.00
C LYS A 78 7.35 4.35 1.52
N VAL A 79 6.79 3.55 0.64
CA VAL A 79 6.98 3.74 -0.80
C VAL A 79 6.37 5.05 -1.25
N GLN A 80 5.17 5.38 -0.80
CA GLN A 80 4.52 6.64 -1.15
C GLN A 80 5.30 7.84 -0.62
N SER A 81 5.83 7.74 0.58
CA SER A 81 6.67 8.79 1.16
C SER A 81 7.90 9.04 0.30
N LYS A 82 8.57 7.98 -0.13
CA LYS A 82 9.76 8.09 -0.95
C LYS A 82 9.45 8.68 -2.31
N LEU A 83 8.41 8.20 -2.97
CA LEU A 83 8.03 8.67 -4.30
C LEU A 83 7.53 10.11 -4.28
N GLY A 84 6.91 10.54 -3.20
CA GLY A 84 6.39 11.89 -3.07
C GLY A 84 7.38 12.90 -2.51
N GLY A 85 8.59 12.47 -2.16
CA GLY A 85 9.60 13.37 -1.63
C GLY A 85 9.38 13.79 -0.19
N TYR A 86 8.65 13.01 0.60
CA TYR A 86 8.37 13.34 1.99
C TYR A 86 9.45 12.87 2.96
N ASP A 87 10.31 11.94 2.52
CA ASP A 87 11.34 11.35 3.38
C ASP A 87 12.25 12.45 3.97
N GLY A 88 12.47 12.36 5.28
CA GLY A 88 13.36 13.28 5.97
C GLY A 88 12.76 14.65 6.25
N ASN A 89 11.51 14.87 5.89
CA ASN A 89 10.85 16.18 6.05
C ASN A 89 9.78 16.21 7.14
N PHE A 90 9.71 15.17 7.98
CA PHE A 90 8.68 15.10 9.01
C PHE A 90 8.95 16.06 10.16
N GLN A 91 7.90 16.77 10.58
CA GLN A 91 7.98 17.71 11.68
C GLN A 91 7.58 17.03 12.98
N PRO A 92 8.33 17.24 14.07
CA PRO A 92 7.93 16.71 15.37
C PRO A 92 6.68 17.42 15.88
N GLY A 93 5.87 16.71 16.63
CA GLY A 93 4.67 17.25 17.22
C GLY A 93 3.50 16.31 17.10
N ALA A 94 2.37 16.75 17.64
CA ALA A 94 1.14 15.96 17.61
C ALA A 94 0.36 16.21 16.34
N ALA A 95 -0.25 15.17 15.82
CA ALA A 95 -1.13 15.26 14.67
C ALA A 95 -2.36 14.38 14.92
N THR A 96 -3.52 14.83 14.45
CA THR A 96 -4.75 14.06 14.53
C THR A 96 -5.08 13.54 13.15
N ILE A 97 -5.19 12.22 13.05
CA ILE A 97 -5.53 11.55 11.80
C ILE A 97 -7.01 11.23 11.83
N ASP A 98 -7.75 11.72 10.84
CA ASP A 98 -9.18 11.49 10.74
C ASP A 98 -9.49 10.27 9.90
N ASP A 99 -10.61 9.62 10.22
CA ASP A 99 -11.10 8.51 9.42
C ASP A 99 -11.30 8.96 7.97
N GLY A 100 -10.87 8.13 7.05
CA GLY A 100 -10.99 8.41 5.63
C GLY A 100 -9.82 9.19 5.02
N MET A 101 -8.84 9.60 5.80
CA MET A 101 -7.65 10.26 5.24
C MET A 101 -6.83 9.28 4.41
N SER A 102 -6.29 9.75 3.29
CA SER A 102 -5.36 8.94 2.49
C SER A 102 -3.97 8.96 3.10
N TYR A 103 -3.10 8.05 2.66
CA TYR A 103 -1.70 8.07 3.09
C TYR A 103 -1.03 9.39 2.68
N SER A 104 -1.38 9.92 1.50
CA SER A 104 -0.88 11.22 1.06
C SER A 104 -1.34 12.35 1.99
N ASP A 105 -2.59 12.31 2.44
CA ASP A 105 -3.12 13.31 3.37
C ASP A 105 -2.38 13.24 4.70
N ILE A 106 -2.09 12.04 5.19
CA ILE A 106 -1.32 11.86 6.43
C ILE A 106 0.09 12.41 6.26
N LEU A 107 0.75 12.10 5.14
CA LEU A 107 2.09 12.60 4.86
C LEU A 107 2.11 14.12 4.80
N ASN A 108 1.15 14.73 4.15
CA ASN A 108 1.07 16.19 4.06
C ASN A 108 0.81 16.85 5.41
N LEU A 109 0.14 16.13 6.32
CA LEU A 109 -0.17 16.66 7.64
C LEU A 109 1.08 16.75 8.53
N ILE A 110 2.02 15.84 8.37
CA ILE A 110 3.16 15.72 9.27
C ILE A 110 4.49 16.24 8.71
N ILE A 111 4.47 16.87 7.56
CA ILE A 111 5.68 17.51 7.00
C ILE A 111 5.76 18.98 7.36
#